data_1bde48cb609bd70502c84dd2e2684a71
#
_entry.id   1bde48cb609bd70502c84dd2e2684a71
#
_cell.length_a   1.000
_cell.length_b   1.000
_cell.length_c   1.000
_cell.angle_alpha   90.00
_cell.angle_beta   90.00
_cell.angle_gamma   90.00
#
_symmetry.space_group_name_H-M   'P 1'
#
loop_
_entity.id
_entity.type
_entity.pdbx_description
1 polymer ?
#
loop_
_entity_poly.entity_id
_entity_poly.type
_entity_poly.pdbx_seq_one_letter_code
_entity_poly.pdbx_strand_id
1 'polypeptide(L)'
;PIGFKNGFCVMDLECSGGGSAQYGCSTMGISAGCGDIYSSGLSCQWIDVTEVDDGTYFLLVRANWEFIPDALGREETDYNNNYAAVCVNFDRSLGYLVVETYNDCEPFYDCEGVLYGQSVADCNGDCNGSSLVGDLDNNGTQEYTDAVSYVEGILGTDIAVAPCTDLDQDDNITVTDAALMSRCQFWNVAHEHPDSSGVHNKCDLPVIEVVNMYDTVHFKIGDINWDQGFLDIHVMNPNNRIVGFEIDLSGIEISQAISLADVISYPIEPAHMPGGSKVIGLSYEGESMMKFYEWTPLLRLYWIDVEEEVCIVDVVDVVNDDYHNTLVNVTHECVTSVHDEDLMTEQVVVIPNPMTTSSTITFPNPTREMMLLHIINSQGKLVRTEQTKSNTHVIEKASLSAGTYFFRLTGNQSTPLIGRFDIK
;
A
#
# COMPACT_ATOMS: atom_id res chain seq x y z
N PRO A 1 11.17 10.03 -27.72
CA PRO A 1 11.63 11.15 -28.56
C PRO A 1 11.21 10.98 -30.01
N ILE A 2 10.86 12.10 -30.68
CA ILE A 2 10.53 12.13 -32.11
C ILE A 2 11.69 12.81 -32.84
N GLY A 3 12.21 12.14 -33.88
CA GLY A 3 13.28 12.68 -34.72
C GLY A 3 12.77 13.11 -36.09
N PHE A 4 13.40 14.13 -36.64
CA PHE A 4 13.20 14.56 -38.01
C PHE A 4 14.53 14.72 -38.73
N LYS A 5 14.67 14.12 -39.91
CA LYS A 5 15.84 14.29 -40.76
C LYS A 5 15.36 14.47 -42.20
N ASN A 6 15.67 15.61 -42.78
CA ASN A 6 15.40 15.83 -44.20
C ASN A 6 16.48 15.10 -45.03
N GLY A 7 16.06 14.57 -46.16
CA GLY A 7 17.00 14.01 -47.14
C GLY A 7 17.64 15.11 -47.96
N PHE A 8 18.95 15.06 -48.06
CA PHE A 8 19.74 15.92 -48.96
C PHE A 8 20.39 15.05 -50.04
N CYS A 9 21.09 15.70 -50.98
CA CYS A 9 21.88 14.99 -51.95
C CYS A 9 22.98 14.21 -51.24
N VAL A 10 23.09 12.92 -51.47
CA VAL A 10 24.22 12.11 -51.03
C VAL A 10 25.40 12.43 -51.93
N MET A 11 26.49 13.01 -51.39
CA MET A 11 27.60 13.47 -52.16
C MET A 11 28.93 13.49 -51.41
N ASP A 12 30.00 13.57 -52.13
CA ASP A 12 31.33 13.63 -51.57
C ASP A 12 31.65 15.05 -51.06
N LEU A 13 31.48 15.29 -49.76
CA LEU A 13 31.79 16.56 -49.11
C LEU A 13 33.19 16.59 -48.51
N GLU A 14 33.65 15.49 -47.97
CA GLU A 14 34.99 15.33 -47.40
C GLU A 14 35.63 14.01 -47.84
N CYS A 15 36.88 14.08 -48.30
CA CYS A 15 37.62 12.90 -48.75
C CYS A 15 38.90 12.70 -47.93
N SER A 16 38.76 12.70 -46.62
CA SER A 16 39.92 12.54 -45.69
C SER A 16 40.53 11.12 -45.69
N GLY A 17 39.77 10.10 -46.18
CA GLY A 17 40.24 8.73 -46.34
C GLY A 17 41.08 8.48 -47.58
N GLY A 18 41.54 9.49 -48.29
CA GLY A 18 42.40 9.39 -49.48
C GLY A 18 41.65 9.17 -50.81
N GLY A 19 40.34 9.28 -50.79
CA GLY A 19 39.50 9.23 -51.98
C GLY A 19 39.51 10.52 -52.80
N SER A 20 38.95 10.48 -54.02
CA SER A 20 38.70 11.68 -54.83
C SER A 20 37.21 11.83 -55.04
N ALA A 21 36.70 13.05 -54.79
CA ALA A 21 35.30 13.35 -54.95
C ALA A 21 34.82 13.16 -56.39
N GLN A 22 33.74 12.39 -56.59
CA GLN A 22 33.14 12.09 -57.88
C GLN A 22 31.65 12.37 -57.93
N TYR A 23 31.03 12.43 -56.76
CA TYR A 23 29.57 12.54 -56.61
C TYR A 23 29.15 13.93 -56.10
N GLY A 24 28.00 14.36 -56.56
CA GLY A 24 27.33 15.62 -56.20
C GLY A 24 25.81 15.51 -56.39
N CYS A 25 25.06 16.60 -56.23
CA CYS A 25 23.60 16.56 -56.33
C CYS A 25 23.06 16.10 -57.68
N SER A 26 23.80 16.23 -58.78
CA SER A 26 23.39 15.75 -60.11
C SER A 26 23.73 14.29 -60.35
N THR A 27 24.64 13.71 -59.58
CA THR A 27 25.02 12.29 -59.65
C THR A 27 25.31 11.85 -58.22
N MET A 28 24.31 11.39 -57.49
CA MET A 28 24.41 11.06 -56.07
C MET A 28 25.20 9.78 -55.82
N GLY A 29 25.99 9.76 -54.77
CA GLY A 29 26.80 8.65 -54.33
C GLY A 29 27.92 9.10 -53.36
N ILE A 30 28.66 8.14 -52.83
CA ILE A 30 29.87 8.37 -52.00
C ILE A 30 31.03 7.59 -52.58
N SER A 31 32.13 8.25 -52.86
CA SER A 31 33.36 7.64 -53.30
C SER A 31 34.11 6.98 -52.13
N ALA A 32 34.86 5.93 -52.43
CA ALA A 32 35.68 5.27 -51.40
C ALA A 32 36.65 6.30 -50.77
N GLY A 33 36.65 6.35 -49.42
CA GLY A 33 37.43 7.31 -48.65
C GLY A 33 36.90 8.73 -48.59
N CYS A 34 35.70 8.97 -49.13
CA CYS A 34 34.95 10.20 -48.99
C CYS A 34 33.70 9.99 -48.06
N GLY A 35 33.14 11.10 -47.60
CA GLY A 35 31.94 11.13 -46.75
C GLY A 35 31.04 12.31 -47.08
N ASP A 36 29.75 12.14 -46.83
CA ASP A 36 28.76 13.19 -46.83
C ASP A 36 28.58 13.70 -45.38
N ILE A 37 28.84 14.98 -45.16
CA ILE A 37 28.92 15.57 -43.82
C ILE A 37 27.71 16.45 -43.54
N TYR A 38 27.03 16.10 -42.41
CA TYR A 38 25.93 16.86 -41.86
C TYR A 38 26.37 17.60 -40.59
N SER A 39 26.75 18.85 -40.73
CA SER A 39 27.20 19.65 -39.59
C SER A 39 26.02 20.14 -38.73
N SER A 40 26.29 20.52 -37.49
CA SER A 40 25.30 21.04 -36.53
C SER A 40 24.57 22.31 -37.01
N GLY A 41 25.15 23.04 -37.99
CA GLY A 41 24.51 24.21 -38.61
C GLY A 41 23.53 23.86 -39.73
N LEU A 42 23.41 22.60 -40.15
CA LEU A 42 22.49 22.20 -41.19
C LEU A 42 21.07 22.13 -40.63
N SER A 43 20.16 22.93 -41.20
CA SER A 43 18.76 22.97 -40.76
C SER A 43 17.99 21.70 -41.12
N CYS A 44 16.81 21.51 -40.54
CA CYS A 44 15.92 20.40 -40.81
C CYS A 44 16.46 19.02 -40.34
N GLN A 45 17.23 19.02 -39.26
CA GLN A 45 17.64 17.83 -38.54
C GLN A 45 17.53 18.10 -37.05
N TRP A 46 16.74 17.33 -36.36
CA TRP A 46 16.53 17.48 -34.90
C TRP A 46 15.92 16.23 -34.33
N ILE A 47 16.11 16.06 -33.04
CA ILE A 47 15.40 15.09 -32.20
C ILE A 47 14.72 15.90 -31.12
N ASP A 48 13.42 15.72 -30.98
CA ASP A 48 12.65 16.30 -29.89
C ASP A 48 12.87 15.48 -28.62
N VAL A 49 13.45 16.13 -27.64
CA VAL A 49 13.74 15.52 -26.32
C VAL A 49 12.99 16.25 -25.20
N THR A 50 11.91 16.98 -25.53
CA THR A 50 11.14 17.77 -24.56
C THR A 50 10.58 16.88 -23.45
N GLU A 51 10.08 15.70 -23.79
CA GLU A 51 9.49 14.73 -22.89
C GLU A 51 10.51 13.68 -22.39
N VAL A 52 11.81 13.89 -22.61
CA VAL A 52 12.86 13.00 -22.12
C VAL A 52 13.42 13.59 -20.82
N ASP A 53 13.43 12.82 -19.76
CA ASP A 53 13.93 13.24 -18.45
C ASP A 53 15.42 13.59 -18.47
N ASP A 54 15.88 14.27 -17.42
CA ASP A 54 17.29 14.51 -17.22
C ASP A 54 18.01 13.18 -16.93
N GLY A 55 19.19 13.01 -17.51
CA GLY A 55 19.93 11.77 -17.38
C GLY A 55 20.91 11.50 -18.51
N THR A 56 21.53 10.34 -18.50
CA THR A 56 22.51 9.93 -19.50
C THR A 56 21.88 8.96 -20.50
N TYR A 57 22.08 9.26 -21.77
CA TYR A 57 21.51 8.53 -22.90
C TYR A 57 22.54 8.21 -23.97
N PHE A 58 22.23 7.28 -24.85
CA PHE A 58 22.96 7.09 -26.09
C PHE A 58 22.26 7.81 -27.25
N LEU A 59 22.97 8.70 -27.91
CA LEU A 59 22.56 9.17 -29.24
C LEU A 59 23.12 8.18 -30.27
N LEU A 60 22.22 7.42 -30.87
CA LEU A 60 22.58 6.36 -31.81
C LEU A 60 22.15 6.75 -33.23
N VAL A 61 23.08 6.66 -34.16
CA VAL A 61 22.81 6.80 -35.59
C VAL A 61 23.06 5.46 -36.25
N ARG A 62 22.09 4.99 -37.04
CA ARG A 62 22.14 3.72 -37.73
C ARG A 62 21.90 3.90 -39.22
N ALA A 63 22.59 3.11 -40.05
CA ALA A 63 22.38 2.99 -41.48
C ALA A 63 22.08 1.53 -41.81
N ASN A 64 21.11 1.28 -42.69
CA ASN A 64 20.69 -0.07 -43.15
C ASN A 64 20.60 -1.09 -41.97
N TRP A 65 19.91 -0.69 -40.89
CA TRP A 65 19.82 -1.51 -39.67
C TRP A 65 19.12 -2.86 -39.88
N GLU A 66 18.19 -2.90 -40.83
CA GLU A 66 17.42 -4.13 -41.16
C GLU A 66 18.20 -5.06 -42.12
N PHE A 67 19.44 -4.75 -42.46
CA PHE A 67 20.31 -5.49 -43.35
C PHE A 67 19.67 -5.79 -44.72
N ILE A 68 18.92 -4.79 -45.24
CA ILE A 68 18.20 -4.93 -46.51
C ILE A 68 19.19 -4.81 -47.66
N PRO A 69 19.20 -5.78 -48.60
CA PRO A 69 19.98 -5.66 -49.82
C PRO A 69 19.57 -4.44 -50.65
N ASP A 70 20.47 -3.96 -51.50
CA ASP A 70 20.16 -2.88 -52.41
C ASP A 70 19.17 -3.32 -53.52
N ALA A 71 18.74 -2.37 -54.35
CA ALA A 71 17.77 -2.65 -55.43
C ALA A 71 18.26 -3.68 -56.47
N LEU A 72 19.52 -4.05 -56.46
CA LEU A 72 20.14 -5.06 -57.31
C LEU A 72 20.36 -6.39 -56.56
N GLY A 73 19.92 -6.48 -55.32
CA GLY A 73 20.11 -7.67 -54.46
C GLY A 73 21.53 -7.82 -53.91
N ARG A 74 22.32 -6.78 -53.88
CA ARG A 74 23.66 -6.82 -53.32
C ARG A 74 23.62 -6.49 -51.83
N GLU A 75 24.32 -7.29 -51.05
CA GLU A 75 24.46 -7.12 -49.61
C GLU A 75 25.70 -6.27 -49.30
N GLU A 76 25.73 -5.64 -48.12
CA GLU A 76 26.89 -4.98 -47.59
C GLU A 76 27.97 -6.02 -47.22
N THR A 77 29.20 -5.65 -47.36
CA THR A 77 30.34 -6.53 -47.00
C THR A 77 30.67 -6.53 -45.51
N ASP A 78 30.22 -5.51 -44.78
CA ASP A 78 30.40 -5.37 -43.37
C ASP A 78 29.28 -4.51 -42.77
N TYR A 79 28.48 -5.11 -41.91
CA TYR A 79 27.38 -4.43 -41.22
C TYR A 79 27.79 -3.85 -39.87
N ASN A 80 29.01 -4.18 -39.35
CA ASN A 80 29.48 -3.70 -38.05
C ASN A 80 29.84 -2.22 -38.03
N ASN A 81 29.91 -1.59 -39.18
CA ASN A 81 30.19 -0.16 -39.33
C ASN A 81 28.93 0.69 -39.57
N ASN A 82 27.75 0.09 -39.52
CA ASN A 82 26.47 0.70 -39.82
C ASN A 82 25.89 1.52 -38.66
N TYR A 83 26.64 1.76 -37.63
CA TYR A 83 26.19 2.56 -36.50
C TYR A 83 27.29 3.47 -35.96
N ALA A 84 26.87 4.54 -35.34
CA ALA A 84 27.71 5.37 -34.49
C ALA A 84 26.92 5.77 -33.25
N ALA A 85 27.55 5.70 -32.09
CA ALA A 85 26.95 6.05 -30.82
C ALA A 85 27.78 7.06 -30.08
N VAL A 86 27.13 7.99 -29.39
CA VAL A 86 27.77 8.92 -28.46
C VAL A 86 26.88 9.05 -27.22
N CYS A 87 27.50 9.09 -26.04
CA CYS A 87 26.80 9.41 -24.83
C CYS A 87 26.46 10.86 -24.75
N VAL A 88 25.24 11.16 -24.36
CA VAL A 88 24.75 12.49 -24.07
C VAL A 88 24.13 12.53 -22.68
N ASN A 89 24.41 13.59 -21.93
CA ASN A 89 23.73 13.87 -20.68
C ASN A 89 22.82 15.07 -20.85
N PHE A 90 21.57 14.93 -20.41
CA PHE A 90 20.59 15.99 -20.39
C PHE A 90 20.49 16.53 -18.95
N ASP A 91 20.60 17.86 -18.82
CA ASP A 91 20.47 18.56 -17.55
C ASP A 91 19.65 19.84 -17.76
N ARG A 92 18.55 19.97 -17.02
CA ARG A 92 17.67 21.14 -17.01
C ARG A 92 17.68 21.90 -15.69
N SER A 93 18.64 21.60 -14.80
CA SER A 93 18.74 22.25 -13.48
C SER A 93 18.86 23.78 -13.56
N LEU A 94 19.33 24.32 -14.70
CA LEU A 94 19.42 25.76 -14.98
C LEU A 94 18.17 26.39 -15.61
N GLY A 95 17.07 25.61 -15.77
CA GLY A 95 15.83 26.04 -16.41
C GLY A 95 15.84 26.02 -17.94
N TYR A 96 16.87 25.46 -18.54
CA TYR A 96 16.99 25.17 -19.98
C TYR A 96 17.82 23.91 -20.18
N LEU A 97 17.60 23.21 -21.30
CA LEU A 97 18.32 21.99 -21.61
C LEU A 97 19.82 22.26 -21.89
N VAL A 98 20.68 21.64 -21.12
CA VAL A 98 22.11 21.52 -21.39
C VAL A 98 22.35 20.11 -21.89
N VAL A 99 23.08 19.96 -23.00
CA VAL A 99 23.48 18.67 -23.56
C VAL A 99 25.00 18.58 -23.53
N GLU A 100 25.50 17.65 -22.74
CA GLU A 100 26.93 17.34 -22.70
C GLU A 100 27.19 16.00 -23.38
N THR A 101 28.31 15.91 -24.10
CA THR A 101 28.70 14.67 -24.80
C THR A 101 29.92 14.05 -24.15
N TYR A 102 29.90 12.73 -23.98
CA TYR A 102 30.99 11.94 -23.39
C TYR A 102 31.39 10.84 -24.35
N ASN A 103 32.70 10.54 -24.40
CA ASN A 103 33.22 9.51 -25.28
C ASN A 103 33.48 8.17 -24.58
N ASP A 104 33.30 8.12 -23.26
CA ASP A 104 33.70 6.99 -22.40
C ASP A 104 32.53 6.24 -21.81
N CYS A 105 31.41 6.13 -22.54
CA CYS A 105 30.30 5.27 -22.11
C CYS A 105 30.56 3.83 -22.46
N GLU A 106 30.30 2.94 -21.51
CA GLU A 106 30.27 1.51 -21.77
C GLU A 106 29.18 1.19 -22.80
N PRO A 107 29.51 0.48 -23.86
CA PRO A 107 28.52 0.08 -24.86
C PRO A 107 27.49 -0.85 -24.22
N PHE A 108 26.21 -0.63 -24.53
CA PHE A 108 25.17 -1.49 -24.03
C PHE A 108 24.77 -2.54 -25.09
N TYR A 109 24.43 -3.72 -24.62
CA TYR A 109 23.87 -4.79 -25.43
C TYR A 109 22.41 -4.99 -25.02
N ASP A 110 21.54 -5.19 -26.01
CA ASP A 110 20.16 -5.55 -25.71
C ASP A 110 20.05 -6.97 -25.16
N CYS A 111 18.86 -7.40 -24.81
CA CYS A 111 18.66 -8.74 -24.25
C CYS A 111 18.98 -9.88 -25.21
N GLU A 112 19.05 -9.66 -26.51
CA GLU A 112 19.52 -10.64 -27.51
C GLU A 112 21.06 -10.61 -27.68
N GLY A 113 21.75 -9.72 -26.97
CA GLY A 113 23.19 -9.53 -27.09
C GLY A 113 23.58 -8.72 -28.31
N VAL A 114 22.68 -7.99 -28.92
CA VAL A 114 22.95 -7.10 -30.04
C VAL A 114 23.44 -5.75 -29.51
N LEU A 115 24.61 -5.32 -29.96
CA LEU A 115 25.18 -4.04 -29.58
C LEU A 115 24.27 -2.89 -30.02
N TYR A 116 23.84 -2.07 -29.05
CA TYR A 116 22.85 -1.02 -29.23
C TYR A 116 21.54 -1.50 -29.87
N GLY A 117 21.17 -2.78 -29.65
CA GLY A 117 19.94 -3.37 -30.10
C GLY A 117 18.69 -2.72 -29.47
N GLN A 118 17.53 -3.14 -29.91
CA GLN A 118 16.24 -2.60 -29.44
C GLN A 118 15.37 -3.64 -28.75
N SER A 119 15.87 -4.86 -28.64
CA SER A 119 15.17 -5.92 -27.95
C SER A 119 15.17 -5.63 -26.46
N VAL A 120 13.98 -5.64 -25.87
CA VAL A 120 13.76 -5.35 -24.45
C VAL A 120 13.36 -6.65 -23.76
N ALA A 121 13.96 -6.92 -22.61
CA ALA A 121 13.46 -8.01 -21.78
C ALA A 121 12.15 -7.57 -21.09
N ASP A 122 11.21 -8.50 -20.99
CA ASP A 122 10.04 -8.30 -20.14
C ASP A 122 10.40 -8.39 -18.66
N CYS A 123 9.42 -8.23 -17.78
CA CYS A 123 9.65 -8.25 -16.34
C CYS A 123 10.17 -9.58 -15.78
N ASN A 124 9.99 -10.70 -16.50
CA ASN A 124 10.58 -12.00 -16.18
C ASN A 124 12.01 -12.16 -16.70
N GLY A 125 12.52 -11.19 -17.48
CA GLY A 125 13.81 -11.25 -18.12
C GLY A 125 13.81 -11.98 -19.47
N ASP A 126 12.65 -12.36 -19.99
CA ASP A 126 12.52 -12.99 -21.31
C ASP A 126 12.66 -11.93 -22.38
N CYS A 127 13.64 -12.12 -23.27
CA CYS A 127 13.91 -11.17 -24.34
C CYS A 127 12.77 -11.15 -25.36
N ASN A 128 12.23 -9.96 -25.65
CA ASN A 128 11.03 -9.77 -26.46
C ASN A 128 9.81 -10.54 -25.90
N GLY A 129 9.81 -10.84 -24.61
CA GLY A 129 8.67 -11.41 -23.93
C GLY A 129 7.50 -10.44 -23.86
N SER A 130 6.35 -10.91 -23.43
CA SER A 130 5.10 -10.13 -23.36
C SER A 130 4.55 -10.02 -21.94
N SER A 131 5.28 -10.49 -20.93
CA SER A 131 4.85 -10.41 -19.54
C SER A 131 4.85 -8.96 -19.07
N LEU A 132 3.74 -8.52 -18.51
CA LEU A 132 3.58 -7.19 -17.95
C LEU A 132 3.68 -7.26 -16.42
N VAL A 133 4.26 -6.23 -15.84
CA VAL A 133 4.32 -6.09 -14.38
C VAL A 133 2.90 -5.97 -13.83
N GLY A 134 2.52 -6.85 -12.90
CA GLY A 134 1.20 -6.85 -12.28
C GLY A 134 0.09 -7.60 -13.05
N ASP A 135 0.33 -8.03 -14.27
CA ASP A 135 -0.61 -8.85 -15.07
C ASP A 135 -0.55 -10.31 -14.58
N LEU A 136 -1.32 -10.62 -13.53
CA LEU A 136 -1.28 -11.95 -12.91
C LEU A 136 -1.99 -13.02 -13.72
N ASP A 137 -3.00 -12.67 -14.49
CA ASP A 137 -3.74 -13.61 -15.33
C ASP A 137 -3.11 -13.79 -16.72
N ASN A 138 -2.05 -13.02 -17.03
CA ASN A 138 -1.29 -13.03 -18.29
C ASN A 138 -2.16 -12.80 -19.53
N ASN A 139 -3.16 -11.93 -19.41
CA ASN A 139 -4.04 -11.58 -20.53
C ASN A 139 -3.48 -10.44 -21.40
N GLY A 140 -2.38 -9.80 -20.96
CA GLY A 140 -1.68 -8.73 -21.64
C GLY A 140 -2.23 -7.34 -21.30
N THR A 141 -3.03 -7.22 -20.23
CA THR A 141 -3.57 -5.95 -19.73
C THR A 141 -3.39 -5.87 -18.23
N GLN A 142 -3.28 -4.65 -17.71
CA GLN A 142 -3.23 -4.35 -16.28
C GLN A 142 -4.60 -3.81 -15.88
N GLU A 143 -5.41 -4.63 -15.20
CA GLU A 143 -6.82 -4.33 -14.99
C GLU A 143 -7.33 -4.74 -13.58
N TYR A 144 -8.62 -4.51 -13.35
CA TYR A 144 -9.28 -4.79 -12.07
C TYR A 144 -9.13 -6.26 -11.62
N THR A 145 -9.17 -7.21 -12.57
CA THR A 145 -9.03 -8.64 -12.26
C THR A 145 -7.67 -8.98 -11.69
N ASP A 146 -6.62 -8.25 -12.06
CA ASP A 146 -5.29 -8.45 -11.48
C ASP A 146 -5.24 -7.99 -10.02
N ALA A 147 -5.81 -6.82 -9.70
CA ALA A 147 -5.89 -6.35 -8.31
C ALA A 147 -6.70 -7.32 -7.43
N VAL A 148 -7.79 -7.89 -7.95
CA VAL A 148 -8.54 -8.95 -7.27
C VAL A 148 -7.69 -10.21 -7.08
N SER A 149 -6.92 -10.60 -8.10
CA SER A 149 -6.05 -11.77 -8.05
C SER A 149 -4.93 -11.61 -7.00
N TYR A 150 -4.39 -10.38 -6.83
CA TYR A 150 -3.48 -10.08 -5.71
C TYR A 150 -4.15 -10.35 -4.37
N VAL A 151 -5.33 -9.80 -4.13
CA VAL A 151 -6.06 -9.99 -2.86
C VAL A 151 -6.38 -11.46 -2.61
N GLU A 152 -6.85 -12.19 -3.61
CA GLU A 152 -7.12 -13.63 -3.50
C GLU A 152 -5.85 -14.43 -3.22
N GLY A 153 -4.74 -14.05 -3.84
CA GLY A 153 -3.44 -14.66 -3.63
C GLY A 153 -2.92 -14.47 -2.22
N ILE A 154 -2.92 -13.25 -1.71
CA ILE A 154 -2.50 -12.92 -0.34
C ILE A 154 -3.37 -13.65 0.71
N LEU A 155 -4.66 -13.82 0.42
CA LEU A 155 -5.57 -14.51 1.33
C LEU A 155 -5.42 -16.04 1.32
N GLY A 156 -4.93 -16.67 0.26
CA GLY A 156 -4.94 -18.13 0.28
C GLY A 156 -4.30 -18.90 -0.88
N THR A 157 -3.94 -18.27 -1.97
CA THR A 157 -3.19 -18.92 -3.05
C THR A 157 -1.86 -18.20 -3.19
N ASP A 158 -0.80 -18.80 -2.67
CA ASP A 158 0.53 -18.16 -2.72
C ASP A 158 0.86 -17.65 -4.13
N ILE A 159 1.05 -16.34 -4.26
CA ILE A 159 1.65 -15.73 -5.44
C ILE A 159 3.16 -15.85 -5.28
N ALA A 160 3.83 -16.38 -6.30
CA ALA A 160 5.27 -16.45 -6.30
C ALA A 160 5.86 -15.04 -6.39
N VAL A 161 6.76 -14.69 -5.50
CA VAL A 161 7.53 -13.45 -5.56
C VAL A 161 8.43 -13.48 -6.78
N ALA A 162 8.24 -12.57 -7.70
CA ALA A 162 8.99 -12.45 -8.96
C ALA A 162 8.96 -11.01 -9.45
N PRO A 163 9.89 -10.60 -10.34
CA PRO A 163 9.93 -9.21 -10.83
C PRO A 163 8.66 -8.72 -11.53
N CYS A 164 7.81 -9.64 -12.01
CA CYS A 164 6.51 -9.28 -12.59
C CYS A 164 5.40 -9.18 -11.54
N THR A 165 5.56 -9.74 -10.35
CA THR A 165 4.50 -9.86 -9.35
C THR A 165 4.76 -9.00 -8.10
N ASP A 166 6.00 -8.71 -7.77
CA ASP A 166 6.43 -7.86 -6.68
C ASP A 166 6.54 -6.41 -7.20
N LEU A 167 5.52 -5.62 -6.92
CA LEU A 167 5.32 -4.30 -7.54
C LEU A 167 6.06 -3.18 -6.82
N ASP A 168 6.43 -3.38 -5.56
CA ASP A 168 7.22 -2.42 -4.77
C ASP A 168 8.66 -2.89 -4.49
N GLN A 169 9.01 -4.11 -4.95
CA GLN A 169 10.35 -4.69 -4.87
C GLN A 169 10.86 -4.87 -3.43
N ASP A 170 9.97 -5.26 -2.53
CA ASP A 170 10.30 -5.53 -1.13
C ASP A 170 10.56 -7.01 -0.82
N ASP A 171 10.52 -7.88 -1.84
CA ASP A 171 10.61 -9.35 -1.77
C ASP A 171 9.42 -10.04 -1.07
N ASN A 172 8.27 -9.36 -0.95
CA ASN A 172 7.03 -9.91 -0.44
C ASN A 172 5.88 -9.61 -1.41
N ILE A 173 4.75 -10.30 -1.23
CA ILE A 173 3.49 -9.96 -1.91
C ILE A 173 2.49 -9.61 -0.83
N THR A 174 2.13 -8.34 -0.76
CA THR A 174 1.27 -7.76 0.30
C THR A 174 0.14 -6.92 -0.29
N VAL A 175 -0.64 -6.33 0.59
CA VAL A 175 -1.68 -5.36 0.18
C VAL A 175 -1.10 -4.15 -0.55
N THR A 176 0.20 -3.88 -0.41
CA THR A 176 0.89 -2.81 -1.15
C THR A 176 0.90 -3.08 -2.65
N ASP A 177 1.23 -4.30 -3.07
CA ASP A 177 1.16 -4.71 -4.49
C ASP A 177 -0.27 -4.59 -5.03
N ALA A 178 -1.25 -5.09 -4.27
CA ALA A 178 -2.66 -4.97 -4.65
C ALA A 178 -3.09 -3.51 -4.81
N ALA A 179 -2.63 -2.62 -3.92
CA ALA A 179 -2.93 -1.19 -3.98
C ALA A 179 -2.26 -0.50 -5.18
N LEU A 180 -1.01 -0.83 -5.47
CA LEU A 180 -0.28 -0.34 -6.64
C LEU A 180 -0.97 -0.79 -7.94
N MET A 181 -1.42 -2.04 -8.00
CA MET A 181 -2.16 -2.55 -9.15
C MET A 181 -3.52 -1.86 -9.31
N SER A 182 -4.25 -1.66 -8.21
CA SER A 182 -5.51 -0.90 -8.21
C SER A 182 -5.31 0.54 -8.69
N ARG A 183 -4.25 1.21 -8.26
CA ARG A 183 -3.88 2.55 -8.74
C ARG A 183 -3.64 2.57 -10.25
N CYS A 184 -2.91 1.59 -10.75
CA CYS A 184 -2.60 1.45 -12.17
C CYS A 184 -3.87 1.29 -13.00
N GLN A 185 -4.75 0.37 -12.62
CA GLN A 185 -6.02 0.13 -13.28
C GLN A 185 -6.90 1.38 -13.32
N PHE A 186 -7.06 2.06 -12.17
CA PHE A 186 -7.85 3.28 -12.09
C PHE A 186 -7.28 4.38 -13.02
N TRP A 187 -5.96 4.52 -13.06
CA TRP A 187 -5.29 5.46 -13.94
C TRP A 187 -5.54 5.15 -15.42
N ASN A 188 -5.42 3.90 -15.83
CA ASN A 188 -5.63 3.48 -17.21
C ASN A 188 -7.07 3.78 -17.67
N VAL A 189 -8.08 3.48 -16.82
CA VAL A 189 -9.50 3.76 -17.13
C VAL A 189 -9.78 5.25 -17.19
N ALA A 190 -9.23 6.05 -16.28
CA ALA A 190 -9.50 7.49 -16.19
C ALA A 190 -8.84 8.29 -17.34
N HIS A 191 -7.81 7.75 -17.98
CA HIS A 191 -6.96 8.46 -18.95
C HIS A 191 -6.98 7.84 -20.35
N GLU A 192 -8.05 7.16 -20.74
CA GLU A 192 -8.28 6.76 -22.14
C GLU A 192 -8.30 7.96 -23.14
N HIS A 193 -8.24 9.20 -22.66
CA HIS A 193 -8.16 10.38 -23.49
C HIS A 193 -6.78 11.06 -23.40
N PRO A 194 -6.07 11.25 -24.52
CA PRO A 194 -4.70 11.70 -24.57
C PRO A 194 -4.45 13.19 -24.24
N ASP A 195 -5.41 13.92 -23.70
CA ASP A 195 -5.34 15.39 -23.54
C ASP A 195 -4.84 15.87 -22.16
N SER A 196 -4.48 15.02 -21.25
CA SER A 196 -3.90 15.44 -19.98
C SER A 196 -2.37 15.58 -20.10
N SER A 197 -1.92 16.61 -20.79
CA SER A 197 -0.52 17.02 -20.78
C SER A 197 -0.05 17.32 -19.35
N GLY A 198 0.90 16.55 -18.84
CA GLY A 198 1.64 16.83 -17.60
C GLY A 198 1.31 15.96 -16.41
N VAL A 199 0.66 14.84 -16.58
CA VAL A 199 0.46 13.87 -15.50
C VAL A 199 1.32 12.65 -15.79
N HIS A 200 2.30 12.39 -14.92
CA HIS A 200 3.13 11.20 -14.99
C HIS A 200 2.25 9.95 -15.00
N ASN A 201 2.62 8.97 -15.83
CA ASN A 201 1.95 7.69 -15.88
C ASN A 201 2.05 7.01 -14.49
N LYS A 202 0.91 6.91 -13.80
CA LYS A 202 0.90 6.27 -12.48
C LYS A 202 0.97 4.74 -12.53
N CYS A 203 1.03 4.18 -13.73
CA CYS A 203 1.32 2.78 -13.99
C CYS A 203 2.79 2.50 -14.29
N ASP A 204 3.71 3.40 -13.94
CA ASP A 204 5.13 3.07 -13.94
C ASP A 204 5.40 2.11 -12.78
N LEU A 205 5.21 0.84 -13.03
CA LEU A 205 5.53 -0.27 -12.15
C LEU A 205 6.82 -0.96 -12.65
N PRO A 206 7.64 -1.47 -11.76
CA PRO A 206 7.56 -1.45 -10.31
C PRO A 206 7.88 -0.08 -9.68
N VAL A 207 7.40 0.16 -8.47
CA VAL A 207 7.71 1.35 -7.65
C VAL A 207 8.41 0.88 -6.40
N ILE A 208 9.66 1.28 -6.19
CA ILE A 208 10.40 0.89 -4.97
C ILE A 208 9.61 1.32 -3.72
N GLU A 209 9.48 0.41 -2.77
CA GLU A 209 8.81 0.65 -1.49
C GLU A 209 9.25 1.96 -0.85
N VAL A 210 8.28 2.75 -0.40
CA VAL A 210 8.51 3.96 0.40
C VAL A 210 7.72 3.85 1.68
N VAL A 211 8.41 3.99 2.81
CA VAL A 211 7.79 4.00 4.14
C VAL A 211 7.70 5.43 4.66
N ASN A 212 6.49 5.87 5.00
CA ASN A 212 6.27 7.12 5.69
C ASN A 212 6.65 6.99 7.18
N MET A 213 7.86 7.40 7.53
CA MET A 213 8.43 7.30 8.89
C MET A 213 7.89 8.34 9.88
N TYR A 214 7.07 9.29 9.44
CA TYR A 214 6.64 10.42 10.28
C TYR A 214 5.23 10.26 10.83
N ASP A 215 4.42 9.41 10.19
CA ASP A 215 3.02 9.28 10.50
C ASP A 215 2.66 7.83 10.81
N THR A 216 2.03 7.60 11.95
CA THR A 216 1.63 6.28 12.44
C THR A 216 0.13 6.11 12.32
N VAL A 217 -0.30 4.97 11.82
CA VAL A 217 -1.68 4.50 11.87
C VAL A 217 -1.86 3.57 13.06
N HIS A 218 -2.93 3.76 13.81
CA HIS A 218 -3.17 3.01 15.03
C HIS A 218 -4.36 2.07 14.87
N PHE A 219 -4.21 0.84 15.33
CA PHE A 219 -5.26 -0.18 15.34
C PHE A 219 -5.50 -0.72 16.75
N LYS A 220 -6.69 -1.18 16.98
CA LYS A 220 -7.04 -1.96 18.18
C LYS A 220 -8.27 -2.83 17.92
N ILE A 221 -8.43 -3.88 18.72
CA ILE A 221 -9.73 -4.52 18.87
C ILE A 221 -10.63 -3.56 19.67
N GLY A 222 -11.79 -3.27 19.15
CA GLY A 222 -12.81 -2.40 19.74
C GLY A 222 -13.89 -3.20 20.45
N ASP A 223 -15.13 -3.03 20.01
CA ASP A 223 -16.28 -3.73 20.60
C ASP A 223 -16.30 -5.21 20.19
N ILE A 224 -16.55 -6.08 21.15
CA ILE A 224 -16.74 -7.51 20.91
C ILE A 224 -18.09 -7.94 21.49
N ASN A 225 -18.82 -8.76 20.74
CA ASN A 225 -20.08 -9.33 21.17
C ASN A 225 -20.06 -10.85 20.98
N TRP A 226 -19.75 -11.56 22.04
CA TRP A 226 -19.67 -13.01 22.07
C TRP A 226 -21.00 -13.69 21.76
N ASP A 227 -22.13 -13.09 22.19
CA ASP A 227 -23.46 -13.65 21.97
C ASP A 227 -23.93 -13.52 20.52
N GLN A 228 -23.56 -12.44 19.85
CA GLN A 228 -23.90 -12.17 18.45
C GLN A 228 -22.83 -12.64 17.47
N GLY A 229 -21.67 -13.05 17.96
CA GLY A 229 -20.60 -13.63 17.16
C GLY A 229 -19.86 -12.61 16.30
N PHE A 230 -19.49 -11.44 16.84
CA PHE A 230 -18.70 -10.47 16.10
C PHE A 230 -17.70 -9.70 16.99
N LEU A 231 -16.67 -9.18 16.34
CA LEU A 231 -15.78 -8.17 16.90
C LEU A 231 -15.58 -7.02 15.91
N ASP A 232 -15.29 -5.82 16.43
CA ASP A 232 -14.99 -4.65 15.64
C ASP A 232 -13.49 -4.32 15.75
N ILE A 233 -12.85 -4.05 14.61
CA ILE A 233 -11.51 -3.47 14.55
C ILE A 233 -11.69 -1.95 14.43
N HIS A 234 -11.01 -1.20 15.28
CA HIS A 234 -11.00 0.25 15.26
C HIS A 234 -9.68 0.78 14.73
N VAL A 235 -9.75 1.91 14.04
CA VAL A 235 -8.61 2.64 13.49
C VAL A 235 -8.58 4.08 13.98
N MET A 236 -7.38 4.65 14.08
CA MET A 236 -7.12 6.08 14.23
C MET A 236 -5.94 6.45 13.33
N ASN A 237 -6.18 7.29 12.32
CA ASN A 237 -5.23 7.65 11.25
C ASN A 237 -5.21 9.17 11.01
N PRO A 238 -4.82 9.99 12.02
CA PRO A 238 -5.01 11.44 11.99
C PRO A 238 -4.26 12.15 10.87
N ASN A 239 -3.17 11.56 10.38
CA ASN A 239 -2.29 12.19 9.41
C ASN A 239 -2.35 11.54 8.02
N ASN A 240 -2.70 10.26 7.94
CA ASN A 240 -2.76 9.52 6.69
C ASN A 240 -4.20 9.27 6.25
N ARG A 241 -4.48 9.42 4.96
CA ARG A 241 -5.60 8.76 4.30
C ARG A 241 -5.13 7.37 3.91
N ILE A 242 -6.01 6.38 3.89
CA ILE A 242 -5.64 4.97 3.68
C ILE A 242 -6.34 4.45 2.44
N VAL A 243 -5.62 3.73 1.59
CA VAL A 243 -6.14 3.03 0.40
C VAL A 243 -6.16 1.51 0.58
N GLY A 244 -5.31 0.97 1.47
CA GLY A 244 -5.26 -0.45 1.75
C GLY A 244 -4.66 -0.77 3.11
N PHE A 245 -5.00 -1.94 3.65
CA PHE A 245 -4.39 -2.51 4.86
C PHE A 245 -4.51 -4.02 4.86
N GLU A 246 -3.59 -4.68 5.54
CA GLU A 246 -3.55 -6.12 5.74
C GLU A 246 -3.37 -6.44 7.23
N ILE A 247 -4.29 -7.22 7.80
CA ILE A 247 -4.33 -7.55 9.23
C ILE A 247 -4.39 -9.06 9.42
N ASP A 248 -3.45 -9.59 10.18
CA ASP A 248 -3.42 -10.96 10.64
C ASP A 248 -3.97 -11.06 12.07
N LEU A 249 -4.89 -11.98 12.25
CA LEU A 249 -5.49 -12.28 13.56
C LEU A 249 -5.15 -13.69 14.00
N SER A 250 -5.37 -13.98 15.27
CA SER A 250 -5.37 -15.35 15.81
C SER A 250 -6.59 -15.57 16.69
N GLY A 251 -6.93 -16.83 16.89
CA GLY A 251 -8.07 -17.22 17.73
C GLY A 251 -9.43 -16.98 17.11
N ILE A 252 -9.51 -16.73 15.80
CA ILE A 252 -10.76 -16.45 15.09
C ILE A 252 -10.75 -17.10 13.70
N GLU A 253 -11.87 -17.72 13.32
CA GLU A 253 -12.16 -18.16 11.96
C GLU A 253 -13.25 -17.25 11.38
N ILE A 254 -12.88 -16.36 10.45
CA ILE A 254 -13.77 -15.33 9.92
C ILE A 254 -14.81 -15.94 8.96
N SER A 255 -16.09 -15.62 9.19
CA SER A 255 -17.18 -15.98 8.29
C SER A 255 -17.59 -14.83 7.38
N GLN A 256 -17.45 -13.58 7.87
CA GLN A 256 -17.81 -12.39 7.12
C GLN A 256 -17.02 -11.19 7.69
N ALA A 257 -16.58 -10.32 6.78
CA ALA A 257 -16.01 -9.02 7.12
C ALA A 257 -16.89 -7.93 6.49
N ILE A 258 -17.20 -6.88 7.27
CA ILE A 258 -18.03 -5.75 6.83
C ILE A 258 -17.28 -4.46 7.14
N SER A 259 -17.20 -3.54 6.17
CA SER A 259 -16.71 -2.18 6.42
C SER A 259 -17.68 -1.41 7.29
N LEU A 260 -17.19 -0.78 8.36
CA LEU A 260 -17.94 0.14 9.22
C LEU A 260 -17.54 1.60 8.97
N ALA A 261 -16.42 1.83 8.33
CA ALA A 261 -15.92 3.17 7.99
C ALA A 261 -16.72 3.84 6.86
N ASP A 262 -17.63 3.12 6.24
CA ASP A 262 -18.33 3.45 4.99
C ASP A 262 -19.54 4.37 5.17
N VAL A 263 -19.62 5.15 6.21
CA VAL A 263 -20.82 5.99 6.38
C VAL A 263 -20.83 7.19 5.44
N ILE A 264 -19.73 7.52 4.77
CA ILE A 264 -19.64 8.74 3.96
C ILE A 264 -18.79 8.56 2.67
N SER A 265 -18.91 7.48 1.94
CA SER A 265 -18.45 7.46 0.55
C SER A 265 -17.05 6.99 0.18
N TYR A 266 -16.40 6.04 0.88
CA TYR A 266 -15.25 5.42 0.23
C TYR A 266 -15.10 3.95 0.58
N PRO A 267 -15.16 3.11 -0.44
CA PRO A 267 -15.15 1.67 -0.28
C PRO A 267 -13.72 1.18 -0.08
N ILE A 268 -13.28 1.08 1.17
CA ILE A 268 -12.37 0.00 1.46
C ILE A 268 -13.22 -1.24 1.52
N GLU A 269 -13.07 -2.07 0.53
CA GLU A 269 -13.76 -3.36 0.47
C GLU A 269 -12.97 -4.38 1.27
N PRO A 270 -13.54 -4.94 2.36
CA PRO A 270 -12.86 -5.96 3.12
C PRO A 270 -12.98 -7.32 2.44
N ALA A 271 -11.86 -7.99 2.28
CA ALA A 271 -11.75 -9.34 1.77
C ALA A 271 -11.16 -10.28 2.83
N HIS A 272 -11.64 -11.53 2.87
CA HIS A 272 -11.16 -12.59 3.75
C HIS A 272 -11.40 -13.96 3.12
N MET A 273 -10.67 -14.97 3.54
CA MET A 273 -11.05 -16.36 3.25
C MET A 273 -12.03 -16.88 4.31
N PRO A 274 -13.10 -17.57 3.92
CA PRO A 274 -13.98 -18.27 4.88
C PRO A 274 -13.20 -19.27 5.73
N GLY A 275 -13.24 -19.11 7.07
CA GLY A 275 -12.44 -19.90 8.00
C GLY A 275 -10.98 -19.46 8.13
N GLY A 276 -10.57 -18.41 7.44
CA GLY A 276 -9.26 -17.78 7.63
C GLY A 276 -9.26 -16.75 8.76
N SER A 277 -8.07 -16.34 9.17
CA SER A 277 -7.84 -15.36 10.24
C SER A 277 -7.19 -14.06 9.71
N LYS A 278 -7.03 -13.93 8.39
CA LYS A 278 -6.49 -12.73 7.72
C LYS A 278 -7.62 -11.92 7.10
N VAL A 279 -7.53 -10.59 7.19
CA VAL A 279 -8.41 -9.67 6.49
C VAL A 279 -7.61 -8.60 5.77
N ILE A 280 -7.99 -8.33 4.54
CA ILE A 280 -7.44 -7.27 3.71
C ILE A 280 -8.55 -6.25 3.47
N GLY A 281 -8.22 -4.97 3.57
CA GLY A 281 -9.07 -3.90 3.09
C GLY A 281 -8.39 -3.20 1.94
N LEU A 282 -9.05 -3.07 0.79
CA LEU A 282 -8.50 -2.43 -0.40
C LEU A 282 -9.52 -1.51 -1.06
N SER A 283 -9.08 -0.35 -1.51
CA SER A 283 -9.84 0.53 -2.39
C SER A 283 -9.51 0.20 -3.84
N TYR A 284 -10.45 -0.38 -4.56
CA TYR A 284 -10.28 -0.70 -5.98
C TYR A 284 -10.54 0.50 -6.90
N GLU A 285 -11.11 1.57 -6.39
CA GLU A 285 -11.44 2.77 -7.17
C GLU A 285 -10.43 3.90 -7.02
N GLY A 286 -9.29 3.64 -6.37
CA GLY A 286 -8.21 4.62 -6.14
C GLY A 286 -8.59 5.75 -5.18
N GLU A 287 -9.71 5.64 -4.50
CA GLU A 287 -10.14 6.59 -3.49
C GLU A 287 -9.64 6.18 -2.11
N SER A 288 -9.38 7.14 -1.25
CA SER A 288 -8.78 6.88 0.05
C SER A 288 -9.76 7.13 1.19
N MET A 289 -9.72 6.28 2.20
CA MET A 289 -10.43 6.47 3.46
C MET A 289 -9.98 7.78 4.12
N MET A 290 -10.92 8.54 4.66
CA MET A 290 -10.63 9.82 5.31
C MET A 290 -9.79 9.65 6.59
N LYS A 291 -9.24 10.77 7.08
CA LYS A 291 -8.50 10.84 8.34
C LYS A 291 -9.45 10.79 9.52
N PHE A 292 -9.16 9.92 10.48
CA PHE A 292 -9.86 9.84 11.76
C PHE A 292 -8.94 10.29 12.89
N TYR A 293 -9.38 11.30 13.65
CA TYR A 293 -8.65 11.87 14.78
C TYR A 293 -8.98 11.20 16.11
N GLU A 294 -10.01 10.37 16.12
CA GLU A 294 -10.48 9.57 17.25
C GLU A 294 -10.64 8.11 16.80
N TRP A 295 -10.67 7.21 17.78
CA TRP A 295 -10.92 5.80 17.50
C TRP A 295 -12.26 5.61 16.80
N THR A 296 -12.22 5.13 15.58
CA THR A 296 -13.38 4.94 14.71
C THR A 296 -13.49 3.46 14.33
N PRO A 297 -14.68 2.86 14.40
CA PRO A 297 -14.89 1.51 13.91
C PRO A 297 -14.56 1.41 12.43
N LEU A 298 -13.66 0.49 12.07
CA LEU A 298 -13.20 0.26 10.71
C LEU A 298 -13.88 -0.93 10.08
N LEU A 299 -13.83 -2.07 10.76
CA LEU A 299 -14.35 -3.36 10.29
C LEU A 299 -15.18 -4.02 11.37
N ARG A 300 -16.20 -4.78 10.97
CA ARG A 300 -16.85 -5.81 11.78
C ARG A 300 -16.56 -7.17 11.20
N LEU A 301 -16.00 -8.05 12.02
CA LEU A 301 -15.68 -9.41 11.68
C LEU A 301 -16.65 -10.36 12.41
N TYR A 302 -17.40 -11.12 11.66
CA TYR A 302 -18.19 -12.23 12.18
C TYR A 302 -17.37 -13.50 12.08
N TRP A 303 -17.55 -14.43 13.00
CA TRP A 303 -16.79 -15.68 13.03
C TRP A 303 -17.67 -16.92 12.83
N ILE A 304 -17.03 -17.98 12.32
CA ILE A 304 -17.57 -19.36 12.31
C ILE A 304 -17.20 -20.03 13.63
N ASP A 305 -15.93 -19.86 14.04
CA ASP A 305 -15.36 -20.37 15.27
C ASP A 305 -14.45 -19.31 15.90
N VAL A 306 -14.33 -19.37 17.23
CA VAL A 306 -13.55 -18.39 17.98
C VAL A 306 -12.99 -19.05 19.24
N GLU A 307 -11.72 -18.79 19.52
CA GLU A 307 -11.04 -19.24 20.73
C GLU A 307 -11.34 -18.34 21.94
N GLU A 308 -10.85 -18.74 23.11
CA GLU A 308 -11.00 -17.92 24.33
C GLU A 308 -10.27 -16.58 24.24
N GLU A 309 -9.23 -16.48 23.42
CA GLU A 309 -8.44 -15.27 23.19
C GLU A 309 -8.35 -15.00 21.69
N VAL A 310 -8.69 -13.78 21.30
CA VAL A 310 -8.54 -13.27 19.93
C VAL A 310 -7.56 -12.12 19.93
N CYS A 311 -6.55 -12.18 19.06
CA CYS A 311 -5.51 -11.16 18.96
C CYS A 311 -5.37 -10.61 17.53
N ILE A 312 -5.01 -9.34 17.40
CA ILE A 312 -4.31 -8.82 16.22
C ILE A 312 -2.86 -9.28 16.38
N VAL A 313 -2.41 -10.20 15.54
CA VAL A 313 -1.05 -10.74 15.58
C VAL A 313 -0.09 -9.81 14.87
N ASP A 314 -0.52 -9.30 13.73
CA ASP A 314 0.25 -8.38 12.91
C ASP A 314 -0.67 -7.47 12.09
N VAL A 315 -0.17 -6.32 11.75
CA VAL A 315 -0.70 -5.47 10.68
C VAL A 315 0.44 -5.35 9.68
N VAL A 316 0.38 -6.17 8.65
CA VAL A 316 1.48 -6.40 7.73
C VAL A 316 1.83 -5.11 7.01
N ASP A 317 0.84 -4.49 6.37
CA ASP A 317 1.00 -3.22 5.68
C ASP A 317 -0.22 -2.32 5.86
N VAL A 318 0.03 -1.02 5.82
CA VAL A 318 -1.01 0.01 5.68
C VAL A 318 -0.54 1.05 4.67
N VAL A 319 -1.26 1.12 3.57
CA VAL A 319 -0.91 1.96 2.41
C VAL A 319 -1.71 3.25 2.45
N ASN A 320 -1.03 4.40 2.41
CA ASN A 320 -1.66 5.72 2.37
C ASN A 320 -2.05 6.14 0.94
N ASP A 321 -2.63 7.34 0.79
CA ASP A 321 -3.08 7.89 -0.50
C ASP A 321 -1.94 8.37 -1.42
N ASP A 322 -0.71 8.40 -0.92
CA ASP A 322 0.51 8.55 -1.74
C ASP A 322 1.09 7.19 -2.18
N TYR A 323 0.43 6.08 -1.79
CA TYR A 323 0.88 4.70 -2.00
C TYR A 323 2.20 4.39 -1.29
N HIS A 324 2.40 5.00 -0.13
CA HIS A 324 3.51 4.70 0.76
C HIS A 324 3.01 3.86 1.94
N ASN A 325 3.83 2.92 2.39
CA ASN A 325 3.58 2.20 3.63
C ASN A 325 3.72 3.15 4.82
N THR A 326 2.91 2.95 5.85
CA THR A 326 2.92 3.76 7.05
C THR A 326 3.44 2.97 8.24
N LEU A 327 3.97 3.67 9.24
CA LEU A 327 4.22 3.02 10.52
C LEU A 327 2.90 2.61 11.18
N VAL A 328 2.90 1.47 11.83
CA VAL A 328 1.73 0.93 12.50
C VAL A 328 1.96 0.81 14.01
N ASN A 329 0.93 1.07 14.78
CA ASN A 329 0.91 0.82 16.22
C ASN A 329 -0.40 0.13 16.61
N VAL A 330 -0.29 -1.05 17.17
CA VAL A 330 -1.43 -1.82 17.69
C VAL A 330 -1.52 -1.63 19.21
N THR A 331 -2.70 -1.25 19.68
CA THR A 331 -2.99 -1.12 21.11
C THR A 331 -4.19 -2.01 21.45
N HIS A 332 -4.21 -2.64 22.62
CA HIS A 332 -5.21 -3.67 22.96
C HIS A 332 -5.24 -4.77 21.88
N GLU A 333 -4.10 -5.38 21.72
CA GLU A 333 -3.84 -6.41 20.69
C GLU A 333 -4.74 -7.61 20.85
N CYS A 334 -5.07 -7.99 22.10
CA CYS A 334 -5.86 -9.16 22.42
C CYS A 334 -7.10 -8.84 23.24
N VAL A 335 -8.13 -9.62 23.02
CA VAL A 335 -9.34 -9.69 23.85
C VAL A 335 -9.59 -11.14 24.24
N THR A 336 -10.01 -11.36 25.48
CA THR A 336 -10.33 -12.69 25.99
C THR A 336 -11.82 -12.82 26.28
N SER A 337 -12.39 -13.98 25.97
CA SER A 337 -13.70 -14.34 26.48
C SER A 337 -13.57 -14.61 27.97
N VAL A 338 -13.91 -13.65 28.79
CA VAL A 338 -14.08 -13.93 30.20
C VAL A 338 -15.38 -14.73 30.32
N HIS A 339 -15.28 -16.06 30.29
CA HIS A 339 -16.38 -16.87 30.79
C HIS A 339 -16.59 -16.50 32.25
N ASP A 340 -17.78 -16.01 32.56
CA ASP A 340 -18.20 -15.69 33.94
C ASP A 340 -18.04 -16.86 34.95
N GLU A 341 -17.61 -18.03 34.53
CA GLU A 341 -17.38 -19.18 35.41
C GLU A 341 -16.14 -19.04 36.28
N ASP A 342 -15.10 -18.28 35.85
CA ASP A 342 -13.91 -18.05 36.68
C ASP A 342 -14.02 -16.82 37.61
N LEU A 343 -14.98 -15.92 37.35
CA LEU A 343 -15.33 -14.82 38.25
C LEU A 343 -16.25 -15.25 39.41
N MET A 344 -16.67 -16.51 39.45
CA MET A 344 -17.53 -17.04 40.52
C MET A 344 -16.86 -17.17 41.89
N THR A 345 -15.61 -16.80 42.06
CA THR A 345 -14.92 -16.94 43.34
C THR A 345 -14.91 -15.69 44.21
N GLU A 346 -15.35 -14.52 43.72
CA GLU A 346 -15.38 -13.32 44.57
C GLU A 346 -16.63 -12.43 44.33
N GLN A 347 -17.82 -13.02 44.39
CA GLN A 347 -19.04 -12.23 44.24
C GLN A 347 -19.26 -11.25 45.39
N VAL A 348 -19.44 -9.96 45.03
CA VAL A 348 -20.05 -9.00 45.93
C VAL A 348 -21.55 -9.21 45.97
N VAL A 349 -22.09 -9.62 47.07
CA VAL A 349 -23.50 -9.92 47.26
C VAL A 349 -24.16 -8.89 48.16
N VAL A 350 -25.30 -8.34 47.76
CA VAL A 350 -26.10 -7.41 48.57
C VAL A 350 -27.46 -8.00 48.89
N ILE A 351 -27.70 -8.30 50.17
CA ILE A 351 -28.96 -8.91 50.62
C ILE A 351 -29.49 -8.16 51.84
N PRO A 352 -30.81 -7.84 51.85
CA PRO A 352 -31.80 -7.95 50.79
C PRO A 352 -31.59 -6.85 49.71
N ASN A 353 -31.88 -7.20 48.46
CA ASN A 353 -31.91 -6.27 47.35
C ASN A 353 -33.18 -6.54 46.52
N PRO A 354 -34.15 -5.60 46.43
CA PRO A 354 -34.12 -4.21 46.96
C PRO A 354 -34.20 -4.14 48.48
N MET A 355 -33.50 -3.16 49.08
CA MET A 355 -33.54 -2.92 50.52
C MET A 355 -34.72 -2.00 50.92
N THR A 356 -35.24 -2.21 52.12
CA THR A 356 -36.26 -1.36 52.74
C THR A 356 -35.74 -0.48 53.84
N THR A 357 -34.92 -1.02 54.71
CA THR A 357 -34.28 -0.34 55.84
C THR A 357 -32.75 -0.45 55.79
N SER A 358 -32.23 -1.64 55.56
CA SER A 358 -30.79 -1.91 55.46
C SER A 358 -30.54 -3.10 54.57
N SER A 359 -29.32 -3.24 54.03
CA SER A 359 -28.79 -4.39 53.34
C SER A 359 -27.39 -4.71 53.79
N THR A 360 -27.02 -5.96 53.79
CA THR A 360 -25.65 -6.41 54.02
C THR A 360 -24.95 -6.63 52.70
N ILE A 361 -23.87 -5.93 52.45
CA ILE A 361 -22.94 -6.21 51.40
C ILE A 361 -21.88 -7.17 51.90
N THR A 362 -21.68 -8.28 51.19
CA THR A 362 -20.65 -9.28 51.42
C THR A 362 -19.66 -9.27 50.27
N PHE A 363 -18.40 -9.24 50.57
CA PHE A 363 -17.33 -9.10 49.55
C PHE A 363 -16.03 -9.76 50.06
N PRO A 364 -15.13 -10.18 49.17
CA PRO A 364 -13.83 -10.73 49.58
C PRO A 364 -12.94 -9.63 50.18
N ASN A 365 -12.42 -9.88 51.37
CA ASN A 365 -11.40 -9.10 52.03
C ASN A 365 -10.51 -10.02 52.90
N PRO A 366 -9.75 -10.92 52.25
CA PRO A 366 -8.98 -11.98 52.97
C PRO A 366 -7.87 -11.40 53.84
N THR A 367 -7.30 -10.27 53.46
CA THR A 367 -6.24 -9.57 54.18
C THR A 367 -6.76 -8.64 55.26
N ARG A 368 -8.07 -8.46 55.37
CA ARG A 368 -8.74 -7.51 56.26
C ARG A 368 -8.17 -6.09 56.18
N GLU A 369 -7.82 -5.70 54.98
CA GLU A 369 -7.42 -4.32 54.73
C GLU A 369 -8.59 -3.34 54.93
N MET A 370 -8.25 -2.07 55.07
CA MET A 370 -9.26 -1.02 55.15
C MET A 370 -9.88 -0.79 53.79
N MET A 371 -11.13 -1.16 53.62
CA MET A 371 -11.94 -0.96 52.40
C MET A 371 -12.74 0.34 52.53
N LEU A 372 -12.70 1.17 51.49
CA LEU A 372 -13.50 2.40 51.37
C LEU A 372 -14.66 2.13 50.44
N LEU A 373 -15.88 2.21 50.99
CA LEU A 373 -17.15 2.01 50.26
C LEU A 373 -17.67 3.38 49.82
N HIS A 374 -17.72 3.63 48.52
CA HIS A 374 -18.36 4.80 47.94
C HIS A 374 -19.74 4.38 47.40
N ILE A 375 -20.80 5.11 47.79
CA ILE A 375 -22.15 4.95 47.30
C ILE A 375 -22.49 6.11 46.38
N ILE A 376 -22.95 5.80 45.18
CA ILE A 376 -23.15 6.74 44.07
C ILE A 376 -24.60 6.59 43.60
N ASN A 377 -25.30 7.69 43.38
CA ASN A 377 -26.69 7.64 42.85
C ASN A 377 -26.70 7.43 41.32
N SER A 378 -27.89 7.25 40.77
CA SER A 378 -28.09 7.03 39.31
C SER A 378 -27.66 8.19 38.42
N GLN A 379 -27.31 9.37 38.99
CA GLN A 379 -26.76 10.52 38.28
C GLN A 379 -25.24 10.60 38.36
N GLY A 380 -24.58 9.58 38.90
CA GLY A 380 -23.12 9.54 39.08
C GLY A 380 -22.58 10.36 40.23
N LYS A 381 -23.45 10.92 41.10
CA LYS A 381 -23.06 11.73 42.27
C LYS A 381 -22.74 10.83 43.44
N LEU A 382 -21.55 11.01 44.04
CA LEU A 382 -21.18 10.39 45.30
C LEU A 382 -22.12 10.91 46.41
N VAL A 383 -22.85 10.04 47.07
CA VAL A 383 -23.85 10.38 48.09
C VAL A 383 -23.45 9.93 49.50
N ARG A 384 -22.54 8.94 49.59
CA ARG A 384 -22.06 8.45 50.89
C ARG A 384 -20.70 7.78 50.74
N THR A 385 -19.87 7.86 51.79
CA THR A 385 -18.62 7.17 51.92
C THR A 385 -18.56 6.48 53.28
N GLU A 386 -18.24 5.20 53.32
CA GLU A 386 -18.13 4.41 54.52
C GLU A 386 -16.85 3.59 54.53
N GLN A 387 -16.42 3.05 55.65
CA GLN A 387 -15.18 2.31 55.76
C GLN A 387 -15.41 1.02 56.53
N THR A 388 -14.75 -0.08 56.14
CA THR A 388 -14.79 -1.35 56.82
C THR A 388 -13.50 -2.13 56.68
N LYS A 389 -13.17 -2.99 57.65
CA LYS A 389 -12.11 -3.99 57.57
C LYS A 389 -12.67 -5.42 57.49
N SER A 390 -13.99 -5.54 57.56
CA SER A 390 -14.67 -6.81 57.47
C SER A 390 -14.82 -7.24 56.02
N ASN A 391 -15.17 -8.48 55.77
CA ASN A 391 -15.67 -8.98 54.52
C ASN A 391 -17.20 -8.79 54.35
N THR A 392 -17.85 -8.12 55.33
CA THR A 392 -19.25 -7.72 55.30
C THR A 392 -19.40 -6.32 55.80
N HIS A 393 -20.40 -5.58 55.25
CA HIS A 393 -20.74 -4.24 55.69
C HIS A 393 -22.25 -4.04 55.59
N VAL A 394 -22.86 -3.36 56.60
CA VAL A 394 -24.29 -3.06 56.60
C VAL A 394 -24.49 -1.65 56.02
N ILE A 395 -25.23 -1.55 54.94
CA ILE A 395 -25.65 -0.29 54.36
C ILE A 395 -27.04 0.02 54.89
N GLU A 396 -27.17 1.11 55.66
CA GLU A 396 -28.43 1.63 56.17
C GLU A 396 -29.07 2.52 55.12
N LYS A 397 -30.41 2.44 54.91
CA LYS A 397 -31.14 3.37 54.05
C LYS A 397 -30.97 4.80 54.47
N ALA A 398 -31.14 5.06 55.77
CA ALA A 398 -31.01 6.41 56.37
C ALA A 398 -31.67 7.50 55.49
N SER A 399 -30.90 8.48 54.97
CA SER A 399 -31.38 9.60 54.16
C SER A 399 -31.41 9.28 52.64
N LEU A 400 -31.10 8.06 52.24
CA LEU A 400 -31.13 7.71 50.82
C LEU A 400 -32.57 7.52 50.32
N SER A 401 -32.90 8.15 49.20
CA SER A 401 -34.23 8.06 48.56
C SER A 401 -34.42 6.71 47.90
N ALA A 402 -35.67 6.33 47.60
CA ALA A 402 -35.92 5.18 46.77
C ALA A 402 -35.29 5.35 45.38
N GLY A 403 -34.73 4.30 44.83
CA GLY A 403 -34.02 4.32 43.54
C GLY A 403 -32.86 3.37 43.48
N THR A 404 -32.17 3.36 42.34
CA THR A 404 -30.96 2.56 42.07
C THR A 404 -29.71 3.32 42.50
N TYR A 405 -28.84 2.62 43.17
CA TYR A 405 -27.52 3.09 43.61
C TYR A 405 -26.43 2.14 43.15
N PHE A 406 -25.29 2.71 42.85
CA PHE A 406 -24.07 1.97 42.55
C PHE A 406 -23.11 2.13 43.72
N PHE A 407 -22.25 1.13 43.91
CA PHE A 407 -21.19 1.22 44.91
C PHE A 407 -19.85 0.81 44.32
N ARG A 408 -18.80 1.35 44.93
CA ARG A 408 -17.41 0.99 44.66
C ARG A 408 -16.68 0.82 45.99
N LEU A 409 -16.10 -0.38 46.14
CA LEU A 409 -15.23 -0.72 47.26
C LEU A 409 -13.77 -0.67 46.80
N THR A 410 -12.93 0.10 47.48
CA THR A 410 -11.51 0.22 47.13
C THR A 410 -10.65 -0.05 48.39
N GLY A 411 -9.65 -0.89 48.24
CA GLY A 411 -8.59 -1.13 49.20
C GLY A 411 -7.25 -0.57 48.68
N ASN A 412 -6.20 -0.69 49.49
CA ASN A 412 -4.86 -0.24 49.08
C ASN A 412 -4.12 -1.25 48.20
N GLN A 413 -4.48 -2.52 48.25
CA GLN A 413 -3.79 -3.62 47.58
C GLN A 413 -4.73 -4.48 46.75
N SER A 414 -6.05 -4.26 46.82
CA SER A 414 -7.06 -5.02 46.08
C SER A 414 -7.61 -4.25 44.88
N THR A 415 -8.00 -5.00 43.84
CA THR A 415 -8.75 -4.44 42.72
C THR A 415 -10.08 -3.86 43.21
N PRO A 416 -10.55 -2.71 42.68
CA PRO A 416 -11.82 -2.14 43.06
C PRO A 416 -12.99 -3.10 42.75
N LEU A 417 -13.84 -3.36 43.75
CA LEU A 417 -15.07 -4.12 43.57
C LEU A 417 -16.23 -3.16 43.34
N ILE A 418 -17.07 -3.43 42.38
CA ILE A 418 -18.20 -2.60 41.99
C ILE A 418 -19.50 -3.41 42.02
N GLY A 419 -20.61 -2.75 42.23
CA GLY A 419 -21.92 -3.37 42.15
C GLY A 419 -23.04 -2.36 42.27
N ARG A 420 -24.29 -2.86 42.32
CA ARG A 420 -25.49 -2.03 42.44
C ARG A 420 -26.46 -2.60 43.48
N PHE A 421 -27.29 -1.76 44.03
CA PHE A 421 -28.45 -2.14 44.84
C PHE A 421 -29.61 -1.16 44.65
N ASP A 422 -30.81 -1.63 44.94
CA ASP A 422 -32.02 -0.86 44.82
C ASP A 422 -32.62 -0.58 46.19
N ILE A 423 -33.21 0.59 46.37
CA ILE A 423 -33.94 1.00 47.58
C ILE A 423 -35.45 1.19 47.24
N LYS A 424 -36.30 0.52 48.02
CA LYS A 424 -37.74 0.73 47.96
C LYS A 424 -38.22 1.88 48.83
#